data_8302d84cee571da3a2121ae18c0d3a66
#
_entry.id   8302d84cee571da3a2121ae18c0d3a66
#
_cell.length_a   1.000
_cell.length_b   1.000
_cell.length_c   1.000
_cell.angle_alpha   90.00
_cell.angle_beta   90.00
_cell.angle_gamma   90.00
#
_symmetry.space_group_name_H-M   'P 1'
#
loop_
_entity.id
_entity.type
_entity.pdbx_description
1 polymer ?
#
loop_
_entity_poly.entity_id
_entity_poly.type
_entity_poly.pdbx_seq_one_letter_code
_entity_poly.pdbx_strand_id
1 'polypeptide(L)'
;MTGADPKKRMMNRRIPLAVMLLGAVAVAADEATVMTVPGDTGEREPLLTVVPLYPEKARRARVEGEVQVCFNVGRSGKTSRVAVRSSTNRAFEKPSRDAVKASTYHPLAANKELSGIKTCRTFRFHLSPVAIELPEQASG
;
A
#
# COMPACT_ATOMS: atom_id res chain seq x y z
N MET A 1 17.59 -37.27 71.61
CA MET A 1 17.80 -37.56 70.22
C MET A 1 16.53 -37.60 69.44
N THR A 2 15.95 -36.49 69.23
CA THR A 2 14.65 -36.43 68.57
C THR A 2 14.88 -35.66 67.30
N GLY A 3 14.96 -36.36 66.19
CA GLY A 3 14.90 -35.76 64.90
C GLY A 3 13.52 -35.14 64.67
N ALA A 4 13.41 -33.87 64.84
CA ALA A 4 12.22 -33.19 64.44
C ALA A 4 12.20 -33.13 62.91
N ASP A 5 11.34 -33.93 62.31
CA ASP A 5 11.05 -33.79 60.92
C ASP A 5 10.29 -32.47 60.72
N PRO A 6 10.86 -31.54 60.00
CA PRO A 6 10.06 -30.40 59.55
C PRO A 6 9.08 -30.92 58.52
N LYS A 7 7.86 -31.09 58.92
CA LYS A 7 6.78 -31.29 57.97
C LYS A 7 6.87 -30.22 56.94
N LYS A 8 7.35 -30.59 55.76
CA LYS A 8 7.18 -29.79 54.58
C LYS A 8 5.70 -29.58 54.34
N ARG A 9 5.20 -28.48 54.84
CA ARG A 9 3.92 -28.00 54.37
C ARG A 9 4.09 -27.69 52.91
N MET A 10 3.69 -28.62 52.09
CA MET A 10 3.37 -28.28 50.71
C MET A 10 2.22 -27.30 50.76
N MET A 11 2.55 -26.02 50.77
CA MET A 11 1.61 -25.01 50.41
C MET A 11 1.24 -25.24 48.95
N ASN A 12 0.15 -25.94 48.74
CA ASN A 12 -0.55 -25.88 47.46
C ASN A 12 -1.05 -24.42 47.30
N ARG A 13 -0.14 -23.59 46.85
CA ARG A 13 -0.55 -22.35 46.22
C ARG A 13 -1.28 -22.75 44.96
N ARG A 14 -2.56 -22.92 45.06
CA ARG A 14 -3.44 -22.83 43.92
C ARG A 14 -3.29 -21.41 43.42
N ILE A 15 -2.40 -21.25 42.49
CA ILE A 15 -2.31 -20.05 41.67
C ILE A 15 -3.65 -20.00 40.97
N PRO A 16 -4.52 -19.03 41.23
CA PRO A 16 -5.68 -18.85 40.38
C PRO A 16 -5.09 -18.55 39.00
N LEU A 17 -5.39 -19.43 38.07
CA LEU A 17 -5.19 -19.12 36.65
C LEU A 17 -6.11 -17.94 36.39
N ALA A 18 -5.60 -16.73 36.60
CA ALA A 18 -6.21 -15.56 36.06
C ALA A 18 -6.03 -15.70 34.54
N VAL A 19 -7.03 -16.27 33.91
CA VAL A 19 -7.18 -16.20 32.47
C VAL A 19 -7.33 -14.71 32.16
N MET A 20 -6.21 -14.06 31.91
CA MET A 20 -6.20 -12.78 31.23
C MET A 20 -6.76 -13.07 29.85
N LEU A 21 -8.06 -12.88 29.69
CA LEU A 21 -8.63 -12.62 28.37
C LEU A 21 -8.01 -11.30 27.90
N LEU A 22 -6.85 -11.40 27.26
CA LEU A 22 -6.44 -10.34 26.35
C LEU A 22 -7.48 -10.37 25.23
N GLY A 23 -8.46 -9.50 25.34
CA GLY A 23 -9.31 -9.18 24.22
C GLY A 23 -8.40 -8.63 23.15
N ALA A 24 -8.12 -9.43 22.14
CA ALA A 24 -7.49 -8.94 20.92
C ALA A 24 -8.47 -7.94 20.31
N VAL A 25 -8.20 -6.66 20.53
CA VAL A 25 -8.86 -5.60 19.77
C VAL A 25 -8.30 -5.76 18.37
N ALA A 26 -9.05 -6.43 17.51
CA ALA A 26 -8.75 -6.43 16.09
C ALA A 26 -8.92 -5.00 15.58
N VAL A 27 -7.83 -4.28 15.49
CA VAL A 27 -7.81 -3.01 14.77
C VAL A 27 -7.98 -3.37 13.31
N ALA A 28 -9.14 -3.06 12.74
CA ALA A 28 -9.34 -3.14 11.30
C ALA A 28 -8.41 -2.11 10.65
N ALA A 29 -7.28 -2.59 10.13
CA ALA A 29 -6.42 -1.76 9.32
C ALA A 29 -7.06 -1.61 7.95
N ASP A 30 -7.44 -0.39 7.56
CA ASP A 30 -7.85 -0.11 6.20
C ASP A 30 -6.65 -0.31 5.27
N GLU A 31 -6.77 -1.21 4.34
CA GLU A 31 -5.74 -1.41 3.32
C GLU A 31 -5.84 -0.28 2.30
N ALA A 32 -4.79 0.54 2.28
CA ALA A 32 -4.66 1.62 1.33
C ALA A 32 -4.03 1.09 0.03
N THR A 33 -4.79 1.09 -1.03
CA THR A 33 -4.38 0.57 -2.33
C THR A 33 -4.33 1.67 -3.36
N VAL A 34 -3.29 1.66 -4.19
CA VAL A 34 -3.20 2.52 -5.37
C VAL A 34 -3.20 1.63 -6.61
N MET A 35 -4.16 1.86 -7.49
CA MET A 35 -4.29 1.13 -8.75
C MET A 35 -4.02 2.04 -9.93
N THR A 36 -3.38 1.50 -10.96
CA THR A 36 -3.33 2.12 -12.28
C THR A 36 -4.61 1.76 -13.02
N VAL A 37 -5.30 2.77 -13.52
CA VAL A 37 -6.54 2.57 -14.29
C VAL A 37 -6.19 2.08 -15.70
N PRO A 38 -6.83 1.00 -16.17
CA PRO A 38 -6.67 0.56 -17.56
C PRO A 38 -7.12 1.63 -18.55
N GLY A 39 -6.44 1.70 -19.70
CA GLY A 39 -6.75 2.67 -20.76
C GLY A 39 -5.80 3.86 -20.81
N ASP A 40 -4.70 3.81 -20.06
CA ASP A 40 -3.62 4.77 -20.21
C ASP A 40 -3.10 4.78 -21.64
N THR A 41 -2.89 5.98 -22.18
CA THR A 41 -2.37 6.16 -23.54
C THR A 41 -0.85 6.14 -23.53
N GLY A 42 -0.26 5.45 -24.46
CA GLY A 42 1.19 5.42 -24.66
C GLY A 42 1.60 4.26 -25.56
N GLU A 43 2.56 4.50 -26.44
CA GLU A 43 3.09 3.50 -27.38
C GLU A 43 4.31 2.75 -26.84
N ARG A 44 4.84 3.21 -25.70
CA ARG A 44 6.07 2.65 -25.11
C ARG A 44 5.75 1.66 -24.02
N GLU A 45 6.37 0.51 -24.13
CA GLU A 45 6.27 -0.52 -23.11
C GLU A 45 7.02 -0.11 -21.83
N PRO A 46 6.39 -0.16 -20.65
CA PRO A 46 7.07 0.14 -19.41
C PRO A 46 8.08 -0.94 -19.04
N LEU A 47 9.29 -0.51 -18.66
CA LEU A 47 10.33 -1.37 -18.11
C LEU A 47 10.20 -1.49 -16.59
N LEU A 48 9.97 -0.37 -15.92
CA LEU A 48 9.72 -0.30 -14.49
C LEU A 48 8.55 0.64 -14.25
N THR A 49 7.51 0.13 -13.61
CA THR A 49 6.36 0.93 -13.18
C THR A 49 6.42 1.14 -11.68
N VAL A 50 6.54 2.40 -11.25
CA VAL A 50 6.46 2.77 -9.85
C VAL A 50 5.03 3.21 -9.55
N VAL A 51 4.45 2.63 -8.51
CA VAL A 51 3.12 2.99 -8.02
C VAL A 51 3.28 4.05 -6.93
N PRO A 52 2.45 5.11 -6.92
CA PRO A 52 2.51 6.13 -5.88
C PRO A 52 2.25 5.55 -4.49
N LEU A 53 2.93 6.12 -3.50
CA LEU A 53 2.59 5.83 -2.11
C LEU A 53 1.33 6.60 -1.70
N TYR A 54 0.44 5.94 -0.98
CA TYR A 54 -0.74 6.58 -0.42
C TYR A 54 -0.30 7.55 0.69
N PRO A 55 -0.62 8.85 0.60
CA PRO A 55 -0.23 9.82 1.63
C PRO A 55 -0.86 9.48 2.99
N GLU A 56 -0.06 9.44 4.04
CA GLU A 56 -0.54 9.05 5.36
C GLU A 56 -1.65 9.94 5.90
N LYS A 57 -1.55 11.24 5.69
CA LYS A 57 -2.60 12.19 6.09
C LYS A 57 -3.93 11.91 5.38
N ALA A 58 -3.89 11.61 4.08
CA ALA A 58 -5.07 11.26 3.31
C ALA A 58 -5.67 9.92 3.78
N ARG A 59 -4.81 8.94 4.07
CA ARG A 59 -5.23 7.64 4.61
C ARG A 59 -5.94 7.80 5.96
N ARG A 60 -5.35 8.55 6.90
CA ARG A 60 -5.95 8.82 8.21
C ARG A 60 -7.26 9.59 8.13
N ALA A 61 -7.36 10.53 7.21
CA ALA A 61 -8.56 11.30 6.95
C ALA A 61 -9.59 10.55 6.07
N ARG A 62 -9.28 9.31 5.66
CA ARG A 62 -10.09 8.47 4.78
C ARG A 62 -10.46 9.15 3.46
N VAL A 63 -9.52 9.90 2.90
CA VAL A 63 -9.69 10.61 1.64
C VAL A 63 -9.22 9.72 0.49
N GLU A 64 -10.10 9.47 -0.44
CA GLU A 64 -9.84 8.78 -1.70
C GLU A 64 -9.76 9.77 -2.86
N GLY A 65 -9.22 9.34 -3.98
CA GLY A 65 -9.14 10.19 -5.15
C GLY A 65 -8.49 9.57 -6.37
N GLU A 66 -8.44 10.36 -7.42
CA GLU A 66 -7.86 9.97 -8.69
C GLU A 66 -7.02 11.11 -9.25
N VAL A 67 -5.88 10.77 -9.84
CA VAL A 67 -4.97 11.71 -10.48
C VAL A 67 -4.55 11.18 -11.83
N GLN A 68 -4.69 12.00 -12.86
CA GLN A 68 -4.11 11.73 -14.17
C GLN A 68 -2.86 12.56 -14.37
N VAL A 69 -1.77 11.90 -14.70
CA VAL A 69 -0.47 12.50 -14.96
C VAL A 69 -0.08 12.22 -16.41
N CYS A 70 0.26 13.26 -17.16
CA CYS A 70 0.74 13.14 -18.53
C CYS A 70 2.22 13.56 -18.62
N PHE A 71 2.97 12.88 -19.45
CA PHE A 71 4.42 13.05 -19.57
C PHE A 71 4.93 12.60 -20.92
N ASN A 72 6.17 12.94 -21.22
CA ASN A 72 6.89 12.46 -22.41
C ASN A 72 7.85 11.35 -22.00
N VAL A 73 8.07 10.40 -22.91
CA VAL A 73 9.09 9.35 -22.74
C VAL A 73 10.20 9.61 -23.75
N GLY A 74 11.41 9.85 -23.25
CA GLY A 74 12.59 10.10 -24.08
C GLY A 74 13.14 8.84 -24.75
N ARG A 75 14.16 9.00 -25.58
CA ARG A 75 14.83 7.88 -26.28
C ARG A 75 15.40 6.85 -25.30
N SER A 76 15.95 7.32 -24.20
CA SER A 76 16.51 6.45 -23.14
C SER A 76 15.45 5.70 -22.32
N GLY A 77 14.19 6.01 -22.48
CA GLY A 77 13.10 5.47 -21.65
C GLY A 77 12.82 6.27 -20.38
N LYS A 78 13.51 7.38 -20.16
CA LYS A 78 13.23 8.27 -19.04
C LYS A 78 12.02 9.16 -19.31
N THR A 79 11.27 9.44 -18.27
CA THR A 79 10.13 10.36 -18.33
C THR A 79 10.59 11.81 -18.22
N SER A 80 9.88 12.70 -18.88
CA SER A 80 10.12 14.15 -18.84
C SER A 80 8.80 14.92 -18.97
N ARG A 81 8.83 16.21 -18.66
CA ARG A 81 7.65 17.09 -18.72
C ARG A 81 6.44 16.51 -18.02
N VAL A 82 6.66 16.00 -16.83
CA VAL A 82 5.64 15.37 -16.00
C VAL A 82 4.69 16.42 -15.46
N ALA A 83 3.42 16.35 -15.81
CA ALA A 83 2.40 17.29 -15.39
C ALA A 83 1.11 16.59 -15.00
N VAL A 84 0.46 17.08 -13.97
CA VAL A 84 -0.90 16.65 -13.58
C VAL A 84 -1.89 17.28 -14.55
N ARG A 85 -2.67 16.44 -15.22
CA ARG A 85 -3.74 16.88 -16.11
C ARG A 85 -5.06 17.08 -15.38
N SER A 86 -5.38 16.16 -14.48
CA SER A 86 -6.57 16.24 -13.64
C SER A 86 -6.30 15.61 -12.28
N SER A 87 -6.96 16.11 -11.27
CA SER A 87 -6.84 15.61 -9.90
C SER A 87 -8.11 15.88 -9.13
N THR A 88 -8.59 14.90 -8.40
CA THR A 88 -9.74 15.07 -7.49
C THR A 88 -9.31 15.63 -6.13
N ASN A 89 -8.03 15.46 -5.77
CA ASN A 89 -7.48 15.99 -4.52
C ASN A 89 -5.98 16.24 -4.64
N ARG A 90 -5.55 17.44 -4.25
CA ARG A 90 -4.14 17.87 -4.32
C ARG A 90 -3.17 17.00 -3.54
N ALA A 91 -3.62 16.35 -2.48
CA ALA A 91 -2.79 15.48 -1.66
C ALA A 91 -2.14 14.34 -2.48
N PHE A 92 -2.77 13.91 -3.56
CA PHE A 92 -2.33 12.83 -4.43
C PHE A 92 -1.45 13.26 -5.59
N GLU A 93 -1.37 14.55 -5.89
CA GLU A 93 -0.64 15.05 -7.07
C GLU A 93 0.87 14.83 -6.97
N LYS A 94 1.48 15.21 -5.84
CA LYS A 94 2.92 15.04 -5.65
C LYS A 94 3.36 13.57 -5.70
N PRO A 95 2.77 12.64 -4.95
CA PRO A 95 3.15 11.23 -5.02
C PRO A 95 2.95 10.63 -6.42
N SER A 96 1.92 11.05 -7.15
CA SER A 96 1.67 10.59 -8.51
C SER A 96 2.74 11.08 -9.50
N ARG A 97 3.14 12.35 -9.41
CA ARG A 97 4.26 12.89 -10.22
C ARG A 97 5.57 12.20 -9.90
N ASP A 98 5.87 12.01 -8.62
CA ASP A 98 7.12 11.37 -8.18
C ASP A 98 7.19 9.91 -8.67
N ALA A 99 6.08 9.19 -8.64
CA ALA A 99 5.99 7.83 -9.16
C ALA A 99 6.24 7.77 -10.68
N VAL A 100 5.67 8.68 -11.45
CA VAL A 100 5.91 8.77 -12.89
C VAL A 100 7.36 9.11 -13.18
N LYS A 101 7.97 10.06 -12.45
CA LYS A 101 9.39 10.40 -12.58
C LYS A 101 10.33 9.24 -12.30
N ALA A 102 9.96 8.37 -11.38
CA ALA A 102 10.73 7.18 -11.01
C ALA A 102 10.47 5.98 -11.94
N SER A 103 9.42 6.02 -12.74
CA SER A 103 9.09 4.98 -13.72
C SER A 103 9.98 5.10 -14.95
N THR A 104 10.32 3.96 -15.57
CA THR A 104 11.13 3.90 -16.77
C THR A 104 10.47 3.03 -17.83
N TYR A 105 10.81 3.30 -19.08
CA TYR A 105 10.31 2.62 -20.25
C TYR A 105 11.45 1.98 -21.04
N HIS A 106 11.15 1.03 -21.90
CA HIS A 106 12.16 0.47 -22.78
C HIS A 106 12.75 1.56 -23.68
N PRO A 107 14.08 1.58 -23.87
CA PRO A 107 14.72 2.54 -24.78
C PRO A 107 14.18 2.38 -26.20
N LEU A 108 14.13 3.49 -26.93
CA LEU A 108 13.74 3.49 -28.32
C LEU A 108 14.91 3.03 -29.20
N ALA A 109 14.64 2.13 -30.14
CA ALA A 109 15.64 1.70 -31.10
C ALA A 109 16.12 2.90 -31.93
N ALA A 110 17.42 2.88 -32.33
CA ALA A 110 18.07 4.00 -33.04
C ALA A 110 17.39 4.38 -34.35
N ASN A 111 16.76 3.41 -35.04
CA ASN A 111 16.05 3.60 -36.30
C ASN A 111 14.59 4.05 -36.15
N LYS A 112 14.09 4.23 -34.92
CA LYS A 112 12.73 4.71 -34.67
C LYS A 112 12.74 6.17 -34.24
N GLU A 113 11.76 6.91 -34.74
CA GLU A 113 11.55 8.30 -34.35
C GLU A 113 10.77 8.41 -33.06
N LEU A 114 11.02 9.50 -32.31
CA LEU A 114 10.23 9.82 -31.11
C LEU A 114 8.83 10.22 -31.55
N SER A 115 7.84 9.53 -31.00
CA SER A 115 6.47 9.96 -31.09
C SER A 115 6.29 11.25 -30.28
N GLY A 116 5.64 12.26 -30.86
CA GLY A 116 5.24 13.47 -30.15
C GLY A 116 4.04 13.28 -29.21
N ILE A 117 3.53 12.07 -29.12
CA ILE A 117 2.36 11.73 -28.33
C ILE A 117 2.74 11.65 -26.86
N LYS A 118 2.00 12.35 -26.01
CA LYS A 118 2.16 12.26 -24.58
C LYS A 118 1.59 10.95 -24.08
N THR A 119 2.30 10.34 -23.15
CA THR A 119 1.79 9.21 -22.36
C THR A 119 1.06 9.76 -21.16
N CYS A 120 -0.15 9.27 -20.89
CA CYS A 120 -0.91 9.62 -19.70
C CYS A 120 -1.14 8.37 -18.85
N ARG A 121 -1.06 8.51 -17.54
CA ARG A 121 -1.32 7.45 -16.59
C ARG A 121 -2.24 7.98 -15.49
N THR A 122 -3.25 7.19 -15.15
CA THR A 122 -4.22 7.52 -14.12
C THR A 122 -4.01 6.61 -12.91
N PHE A 123 -3.86 7.21 -11.75
CA PHE A 123 -3.76 6.51 -10.47
C PHE A 123 -5.03 6.72 -9.67
N ARG A 124 -5.60 5.64 -9.18
CA ARG A 124 -6.74 5.66 -8.27
C ARG A 124 -6.31 5.25 -6.88
N PHE A 125 -6.53 6.13 -5.91
CA PHE A 125 -6.25 5.95 -4.50
C PHE A 125 -7.54 5.51 -3.81
N HIS A 126 -7.56 4.27 -3.34
CA HIS A 126 -8.74 3.65 -2.76
C HIS A 126 -8.44 3.03 -1.40
N LEU A 127 -9.41 3.12 -0.49
CA LEU A 127 -9.36 2.50 0.83
C LEU A 127 -10.37 1.36 0.87
N SER A 128 -9.89 0.14 0.92
CA SER A 128 -10.73 -1.03 1.11
C SER A 128 -10.73 -1.41 2.59
N PRO A 129 -11.89 -1.67 3.20
CA PRO A 129 -11.91 -2.30 4.50
C PRO A 129 -11.27 -3.69 4.37
N VAL A 130 -10.32 -3.99 5.27
CA VAL A 130 -9.77 -5.34 5.35
C VAL A 130 -10.89 -6.26 5.83
N ALA A 131 -11.29 -7.19 4.98
CA ALA A 131 -12.18 -8.25 5.40
C ALA A 131 -11.42 -9.12 6.40
N ILE A 132 -11.81 -9.02 7.68
CA ILE A 132 -11.36 -9.97 8.68
C ILE A 132 -12.15 -11.25 8.42
N GLU A 133 -11.53 -12.22 7.78
CA GLU A 133 -12.05 -13.57 7.82
C GLU A 133 -11.97 -14.04 9.26
N LEU A 134 -13.10 -13.98 9.94
CA LEU A 134 -13.25 -14.68 11.21
C LEU A 134 -13.06 -16.16 10.91
N PRO A 135 -12.16 -16.86 11.62
CA PRO A 135 -12.08 -18.30 11.45
C PRO A 135 -13.47 -18.85 11.71
N GLU A 136 -14.00 -19.50 10.70
CA GLU A 136 -15.26 -20.21 10.80
C GLU A 136 -15.13 -21.18 11.96
N GLN A 137 -15.82 -20.89 13.05
CA GLN A 137 -15.85 -21.81 14.16
C GLN A 137 -16.54 -23.06 13.64
N ALA A 138 -15.75 -24.11 13.42
CA ALA A 138 -16.30 -25.41 13.15
C ALA A 138 -17.16 -25.78 14.35
N SER A 139 -18.47 -25.61 14.20
CA SER A 139 -19.44 -26.17 15.12
C SER A 139 -19.42 -27.65 14.91
N GLY A 140 -18.72 -28.33 15.78
CA GLY A 140 -18.77 -29.77 15.86
C GLY A 140 -20.04 -30.21 16.59
#